data_6c18aedcdd48bd0a67d5d5688cf07225
#
_entry.id   6c18aedcdd48bd0a67d5d5688cf07225
#
_cell.length_a   1.000
_cell.length_b   1.000
_cell.length_c   1.000
_cell.angle_alpha   90.00
_cell.angle_beta   90.00
_cell.angle_gamma   90.00
#
_symmetry.space_group_name_H-M   'P 1'
#
loop_
_entity.id
_entity.type
_entity.pdbx_description
1 polymer ?
#
loop_
_entity_poly.entity_id
_entity_poly.type
_entity_poly.pdbx_seq_one_letter_code
_entity_poly.pdbx_strand_id
1 'polypeptide(L)'
;MTEGHDMEGRNKFKPTRIFFLLAILLGVWTFFGLCCTDAAGSDANGLELRVMTFNIRYGTANDGDNAWDKRKDMVCGVLRQHEPDIVGLQEALRFQIDYIRAELPKYGEIGVAREDGYIKGEYSCILYRTDRFGVGESGTFWFSNTPAIPGSNTWGNACVRICSWARLIETKTGRAFYIFNLHLDHVSQPSREKSAVLLAERIKNRRYKEPYIVTGDFNSGENNPVIKYLKGEIAIEGSDGSSAKTQVPMIDTFRVLHPDVKYVRTAHEFKGTRQGNKIDYIFVPQGTKVLEAEILYDNVNGRYPSDHYPVTASFVLNVPF
;
A
#
# COMPACT_ATOMS: atom_id res chain seq x y z
N MET A 1 53.32 28.83 53.30
CA MET A 1 53.05 28.41 54.69
C MET A 1 52.50 27.01 54.56
N THR A 2 53.40 26.12 54.71
CA THR A 2 53.69 25.13 55.77
C THR A 2 52.78 23.93 55.61
N GLU A 3 53.34 22.86 55.11
CA GLU A 3 53.94 21.69 55.84
C GLU A 3 52.86 20.70 56.25
N GLY A 4 52.88 19.42 56.12
CA GLY A 4 54.01 18.50 55.88
C GLY A 4 53.72 17.21 56.62
N HIS A 5 54.42 16.13 56.20
CA HIS A 5 54.68 14.86 56.94
C HIS A 5 53.63 13.75 56.73
N ASP A 6 53.94 12.71 56.05
CA ASP A 6 54.95 11.65 56.13
C ASP A 6 54.72 10.58 57.22
N MET A 7 54.91 9.36 56.80
CA MET A 7 55.48 8.16 57.39
C MET A 7 54.63 6.87 57.25
N GLU A 8 54.96 6.01 56.39
CA GLU A 8 55.81 4.81 56.44
C GLU A 8 55.42 3.75 57.47
N GLY A 9 55.27 2.52 56.97
CA GLY A 9 55.08 1.29 57.75
C GLY A 9 55.11 0.01 56.93
N ARG A 10 56.29 -0.41 56.51
CA ARG A 10 56.58 -1.70 55.96
C ARG A 10 56.29 -2.82 56.95
N ASN A 11 55.77 -3.95 56.54
CA ASN A 11 56.30 -5.23 56.99
C ASN A 11 56.08 -6.38 55.97
N LYS A 12 57.23 -7.01 55.67
CA LYS A 12 57.38 -8.22 54.82
C LYS A 12 57.17 -9.44 55.68
N PHE A 13 56.51 -10.47 55.15
CA PHE A 13 56.87 -11.86 55.42
C PHE A 13 56.50 -12.77 54.23
N LYS A 14 57.46 -13.52 53.74
CA LYS A 14 57.41 -14.71 52.88
C LYS A 14 57.83 -15.89 53.73
N PRO A 15 57.85 -17.15 53.23
CA PRO A 15 56.89 -18.00 52.48
C PRO A 15 56.70 -19.36 53.15
N THR A 16 55.77 -20.19 52.70
CA THR A 16 55.95 -21.67 52.78
C THR A 16 55.19 -22.38 51.68
N ARG A 17 55.91 -23.16 50.90
CA ARG A 17 55.41 -24.06 49.89
C ARG A 17 54.83 -25.32 50.56
N ILE A 18 53.66 -25.75 50.10
CA ILE A 18 53.24 -27.16 50.26
C ILE A 18 52.66 -27.61 48.88
N PHE A 19 53.29 -28.60 48.31
CA PHE A 19 52.82 -29.33 47.13
C PHE A 19 51.73 -30.28 47.55
N PHE A 20 50.61 -30.26 46.86
CA PHE A 20 49.71 -31.43 46.76
C PHE A 20 49.31 -31.60 45.29
N LEU A 21 49.78 -32.72 44.73
CA LEU A 21 49.27 -33.30 43.48
C LEU A 21 47.89 -33.88 43.77
N LEU A 22 46.89 -33.53 42.99
CA LEU A 22 45.77 -34.43 42.77
C LEU A 22 45.16 -34.24 41.37
N ALA A 23 44.99 -35.36 40.78
CA ALA A 23 44.57 -35.77 39.48
C ALA A 23 43.53 -34.92 38.73
N ILE A 24 43.83 -34.76 37.46
CA ILE A 24 42.97 -34.28 36.38
C ILE A 24 41.90 -35.31 36.04
N LEU A 25 40.63 -34.96 36.14
CA LEU A 25 39.55 -35.63 35.45
C LEU A 25 38.93 -34.62 34.47
N LEU A 26 39.30 -34.79 33.19
CA LEU A 26 38.73 -34.09 32.05
C LEU A 26 37.30 -34.60 31.81
N GLY A 27 36.32 -33.82 32.21
CA GLY A 27 34.94 -33.96 31.77
C GLY A 27 34.68 -32.94 30.63
N VAL A 28 34.85 -33.39 29.39
CA VAL A 28 34.43 -32.61 28.21
C VAL A 28 32.91 -32.69 28.10
N TRP A 29 32.24 -31.66 28.58
CA TRP A 29 30.83 -31.42 28.26
C TRP A 29 30.76 -30.62 26.97
N THR A 30 30.59 -31.32 25.85
CA THR A 30 30.19 -30.69 24.58
C THR A 30 28.73 -30.30 24.72
N PHE A 31 28.49 -29.04 25.04
CA PHE A 31 27.18 -28.38 24.81
C PHE A 31 27.03 -28.20 23.31
N PHE A 32 26.42 -29.16 22.64
CA PHE A 32 25.78 -28.93 21.35
C PHE A 32 24.54 -28.03 21.62
N GLY A 33 24.74 -26.72 21.61
CA GLY A 33 23.67 -25.78 21.49
C GLY A 33 23.05 -25.98 20.12
N LEU A 34 21.92 -26.70 20.09
CA LEU A 34 21.04 -26.75 18.94
C LEU A 34 20.46 -25.31 18.81
N CYS A 35 21.12 -24.47 18.04
CA CYS A 35 20.56 -23.25 17.54
C CYS A 35 19.49 -23.67 16.52
N CYS A 36 18.26 -23.92 17.01
CA CYS A 36 17.09 -23.89 16.15
C CYS A 36 16.96 -22.46 15.66
N THR A 37 17.63 -22.11 14.58
CA THR A 37 17.17 -21.03 13.73
C THR A 37 15.89 -21.54 13.12
N ASP A 38 14.75 -21.08 13.63
CA ASP A 38 13.52 -21.07 12.86
C ASP A 38 13.80 -20.24 11.59
N ALA A 39 14.36 -20.91 10.60
CA ALA A 39 14.25 -20.48 9.23
C ALA A 39 12.75 -20.61 8.90
N ALA A 40 11.95 -19.57 9.23
CA ALA A 40 10.70 -19.36 8.56
C ALA A 40 11.03 -19.47 7.08
N GLY A 41 10.61 -20.57 6.45
CA GLY A 41 10.81 -20.81 5.04
C GLY A 41 10.20 -19.63 4.29
N SER A 42 11.04 -18.70 3.84
CA SER A 42 10.62 -17.72 2.86
C SER A 42 10.16 -18.54 1.68
N ASP A 43 8.86 -18.46 1.34
CA ASP A 43 8.35 -19.04 0.11
C ASP A 43 9.29 -18.56 -1.00
N ALA A 44 10.07 -19.49 -1.58
CA ALA A 44 11.20 -19.16 -2.47
C ALA A 44 10.77 -18.27 -3.66
N ASN A 45 9.47 -18.15 -3.91
CA ASN A 45 8.86 -17.38 -5.01
C ASN A 45 7.99 -16.20 -4.55
N GLY A 46 7.90 -15.90 -3.25
CA GLY A 46 7.04 -14.85 -2.71
C GLY A 46 7.72 -13.48 -2.65
N LEU A 47 7.00 -12.43 -3.03
CA LEU A 47 7.38 -11.03 -2.81
C LEU A 47 6.43 -10.42 -1.79
N GLU A 48 6.94 -10.14 -0.59
CA GLU A 48 6.17 -9.47 0.45
C GLU A 48 6.11 -7.97 0.18
N LEU A 49 4.88 -7.43 0.20
CA LEU A 49 4.58 -6.04 -0.09
C LEU A 49 3.62 -5.46 0.96
N ARG A 50 3.88 -4.21 1.36
CA ARG A 50 2.94 -3.37 2.09
C ARG A 50 2.39 -2.31 1.16
N VAL A 51 1.08 -2.34 0.93
CA VAL A 51 0.39 -1.48 -0.02
C VAL A 51 -0.68 -0.66 0.69
N MET A 52 -0.85 0.59 0.27
CA MET A 52 -1.88 1.49 0.78
C MET A 52 -2.69 2.07 -0.38
N THR A 53 -4.00 2.23 -0.20
CA THR A 53 -4.84 3.13 -1.01
C THR A 53 -5.32 4.27 -0.13
N PHE A 54 -5.25 5.49 -0.64
CA PHE A 54 -5.60 6.67 0.12
C PHE A 54 -6.15 7.79 -0.77
N ASN A 55 -7.47 7.97 -0.74
CA ASN A 55 -8.09 9.20 -1.26
C ASN A 55 -7.72 10.34 -0.30
N ILE A 56 -6.92 11.29 -0.78
CA ILE A 56 -6.39 12.39 0.06
C ILE A 56 -7.24 13.65 0.01
N ARG A 57 -8.41 13.61 -0.60
CA ARG A 57 -9.27 14.76 -0.86
C ARG A 57 -8.58 15.88 -1.65
N TYR A 58 -9.15 16.34 -2.75
CA TYR A 58 -8.53 17.36 -3.59
C TYR A 58 -8.32 18.69 -2.85
N GLY A 59 -7.10 19.23 -3.00
CA GLY A 59 -6.58 20.28 -2.12
C GLY A 59 -7.19 21.65 -2.31
N THR A 60 -7.99 21.87 -3.36
CA THR A 60 -8.70 23.13 -3.62
C THR A 60 -10.15 23.13 -3.16
N ALA A 61 -10.59 22.05 -2.49
CA ALA A 61 -11.91 21.97 -1.91
C ALA A 61 -12.11 23.03 -0.81
N ASN A 62 -13.29 23.61 -0.75
CA ASN A 62 -13.65 24.57 0.30
C ASN A 62 -14.07 23.81 1.58
N ASP A 63 -13.13 23.14 2.22
CA ASP A 63 -13.36 22.28 3.38
C ASP A 63 -13.13 23.01 4.74
N GLY A 64 -13.02 24.35 4.74
CA GLY A 64 -12.90 25.16 5.95
C GLY A 64 -11.72 24.73 6.86
N ASP A 65 -12.04 24.16 8.04
CA ASP A 65 -11.00 23.68 8.96
C ASP A 65 -10.30 22.41 8.49
N ASN A 66 -10.83 21.72 7.51
CA ASN A 66 -10.23 20.55 6.88
C ASN A 66 -9.54 20.88 5.54
N ALA A 67 -9.33 22.17 5.20
CA ALA A 67 -8.59 22.58 4.02
C ALA A 67 -7.18 21.96 4.01
N TRP A 68 -6.64 21.73 2.81
CA TRP A 68 -5.36 21.04 2.61
C TRP A 68 -4.22 21.55 3.48
N ASP A 69 -4.03 22.86 3.56
CA ASP A 69 -2.94 23.45 4.35
C ASP A 69 -2.99 23.13 5.84
N LYS A 70 -4.16 22.77 6.35
CA LYS A 70 -4.37 22.42 7.76
C LYS A 70 -4.23 20.91 8.05
N ARG A 71 -4.13 20.05 7.01
CA ARG A 71 -4.05 18.59 7.14
C ARG A 71 -2.94 17.91 6.35
N LYS A 72 -2.20 18.64 5.52
CA LYS A 72 -1.12 18.08 4.68
C LYS A 72 -0.06 17.32 5.49
N ASP A 73 0.32 17.83 6.67
CA ASP A 73 1.29 17.16 7.54
C ASP A 73 0.74 15.85 8.13
N MET A 74 -0.58 15.78 8.36
CA MET A 74 -1.23 14.57 8.82
C MET A 74 -1.23 13.49 7.72
N VAL A 75 -1.44 13.88 6.45
CA VAL A 75 -1.31 12.96 5.30
C VAL A 75 0.11 12.39 5.24
N CYS A 76 1.12 13.24 5.32
CA CYS A 76 2.52 12.78 5.38
C CYS A 76 2.82 11.95 6.63
N GLY A 77 2.18 12.28 7.76
CA GLY A 77 2.28 11.55 9.03
C GLY A 77 1.82 10.10 8.88
N VAL A 78 0.67 9.86 8.24
CA VAL A 78 0.17 8.51 7.93
C VAL A 78 1.19 7.72 7.10
N LEU A 79 1.73 8.31 6.04
CA LEU A 79 2.72 7.64 5.18
C LEU A 79 4.03 7.35 5.91
N ARG A 80 4.46 8.21 6.83
CA ARG A 80 5.65 7.98 7.67
C ARG A 80 5.42 6.86 8.68
N GLN A 81 4.25 6.84 9.31
CA GLN A 81 3.92 5.89 10.36
C GLN A 81 3.76 4.46 9.83
N HIS A 82 3.08 4.30 8.69
CA HIS A 82 2.76 2.99 8.14
C HIS A 82 3.76 2.49 7.09
N GLU A 83 4.64 3.35 6.61
CA GLU A 83 5.74 3.04 5.68
C GLU A 83 5.38 2.08 4.52
N PRO A 84 4.31 2.35 3.76
CA PRO A 84 3.93 1.48 2.65
C PRO A 84 5.01 1.45 1.57
N ASP A 85 5.18 0.31 0.93
CA ASP A 85 6.05 0.16 -0.24
C ASP A 85 5.47 0.87 -1.46
N ILE A 86 4.13 0.84 -1.55
CA ILE A 86 3.36 1.41 -2.66
C ILE A 86 2.12 2.09 -2.10
N VAL A 87 1.80 3.27 -2.64
CA VAL A 87 0.58 4.02 -2.29
C VAL A 87 -0.16 4.39 -3.56
N GLY A 88 -1.42 3.97 -3.67
CA GLY A 88 -2.36 4.53 -4.64
C GLY A 88 -3.04 5.76 -4.04
N LEU A 89 -2.79 6.94 -4.58
CA LEU A 89 -3.47 8.17 -4.17
C LEU A 89 -4.63 8.48 -5.11
N GLN A 90 -5.74 8.97 -4.58
CA GLN A 90 -6.87 9.48 -5.35
C GLN A 90 -7.15 10.95 -4.96
N GLU A 91 -7.79 11.69 -5.86
CA GLU A 91 -8.08 13.12 -5.77
C GLU A 91 -6.84 14.03 -5.63
N ALA A 92 -5.66 13.50 -5.77
CA ALA A 92 -4.43 14.25 -5.60
C ALA A 92 -4.26 15.29 -6.72
N LEU A 93 -4.03 16.54 -6.36
CA LEU A 93 -3.61 17.60 -7.28
C LEU A 93 -2.09 17.73 -7.34
N ARG A 94 -1.56 18.30 -8.41
CA ARG A 94 -0.10 18.41 -8.62
C ARG A 94 0.64 18.95 -7.38
N PHE A 95 0.18 20.07 -6.81
CA PHE A 95 0.84 20.68 -5.65
C PHE A 95 0.77 19.82 -4.38
N GLN A 96 -0.26 18.97 -4.23
CA GLN A 96 -0.35 18.03 -3.11
C GLN A 96 0.68 16.91 -3.26
N ILE A 97 0.84 16.39 -4.46
CA ILE A 97 1.84 15.36 -4.78
C ILE A 97 3.24 15.92 -4.57
N ASP A 98 3.50 17.15 -5.04
CA ASP A 98 4.79 17.83 -4.88
C ASP A 98 5.14 18.00 -3.40
N TYR A 99 4.16 18.42 -2.58
CA TYR A 99 4.34 18.53 -1.13
C TYR A 99 4.69 17.17 -0.50
N ILE A 100 3.92 16.13 -0.79
CA ILE A 100 4.16 14.78 -0.25
C ILE A 100 5.55 14.28 -0.64
N ARG A 101 5.98 14.47 -1.89
CA ARG A 101 7.30 14.03 -2.36
C ARG A 101 8.45 14.83 -1.78
N ALA A 102 8.26 16.12 -1.52
CA ALA A 102 9.25 16.95 -0.84
C ALA A 102 9.46 16.48 0.61
N GLU A 103 8.37 16.12 1.30
CA GLU A 103 8.39 15.61 2.67
C GLU A 103 8.86 14.14 2.78
N LEU A 104 8.69 13.37 1.72
CA LEU A 104 8.97 11.93 1.66
C LEU A 104 9.78 11.58 0.40
N PRO A 105 11.03 12.03 0.28
CA PRO A 105 11.83 11.92 -0.95
C PRO A 105 12.17 10.48 -1.36
N LYS A 106 11.93 9.51 -0.49
CA LYS A 106 12.06 8.07 -0.82
C LYS A 106 11.01 7.55 -1.79
N TYR A 107 9.95 8.33 -2.06
CA TYR A 107 8.90 7.92 -2.99
C TYR A 107 9.09 8.56 -4.37
N GLY A 108 9.10 7.70 -5.39
CA GLY A 108 8.89 8.07 -6.78
C GLY A 108 7.40 8.19 -7.08
N GLU A 109 7.05 8.74 -8.23
CA GLU A 109 5.69 9.02 -8.67
C GLU A 109 5.43 8.47 -10.06
N ILE A 110 4.23 7.93 -10.29
CA ILE A 110 3.75 7.47 -11.60
C ILE A 110 2.30 7.95 -11.76
N GLY A 111 1.98 8.46 -12.95
CA GLY A 111 0.64 8.92 -13.32
C GLY A 111 0.65 10.33 -13.88
N VAL A 112 -0.47 10.70 -14.48
CA VAL A 112 -0.74 12.02 -15.05
C VAL A 112 -2.09 12.53 -14.58
N ALA A 113 -2.35 13.83 -14.72
CA ALA A 113 -3.64 14.41 -14.40
C ALA A 113 -4.72 14.01 -15.42
N ARG A 114 -5.95 13.89 -14.94
CA ARG A 114 -7.06 13.29 -15.69
C ARG A 114 -7.57 14.13 -16.87
N GLU A 115 -7.47 15.49 -16.80
CA GLU A 115 -8.10 16.35 -17.79
C GLU A 115 -7.28 16.52 -19.07
N ASP A 116 -5.97 16.64 -18.96
CA ASP A 116 -5.07 16.92 -20.12
C ASP A 116 -4.01 15.83 -20.34
N GLY A 117 -3.94 14.84 -19.45
CA GLY A 117 -2.89 13.85 -19.49
C GLY A 117 -1.51 14.37 -19.11
N TYR A 118 -1.47 15.52 -18.42
CA TYR A 118 -0.22 16.14 -17.98
C TYR A 118 -0.35 16.66 -16.53
N ILE A 119 -0.90 17.88 -16.31
CA ILE A 119 -0.94 18.50 -14.97
C ILE A 119 -2.33 18.98 -14.55
N LYS A 120 -3.31 19.01 -15.44
CA LYS A 120 -4.62 19.61 -15.16
C LYS A 120 -5.61 18.57 -14.61
N GLY A 121 -6.17 18.88 -13.43
CA GLY A 121 -7.15 18.04 -12.74
C GLY A 121 -6.51 17.09 -11.73
N GLU A 122 -7.33 16.20 -11.21
CA GLU A 122 -6.92 15.21 -10.21
C GLU A 122 -6.13 14.06 -10.84
N TYR A 123 -5.24 13.51 -10.04
CA TYR A 123 -4.46 12.30 -10.34
C TYR A 123 -5.07 11.10 -9.61
N SER A 124 -4.91 9.94 -10.22
CA SER A 124 -4.89 8.64 -9.54
C SER A 124 -3.45 8.13 -9.55
N CYS A 125 -2.53 8.84 -8.89
CA CYS A 125 -1.12 8.55 -8.99
C CYS A 125 -0.70 7.37 -8.08
N ILE A 126 0.43 6.77 -8.42
CA ILE A 126 1.07 5.71 -7.66
C ILE A 126 2.38 6.27 -7.11
N LEU A 127 2.53 6.26 -5.79
CA LEU A 127 3.82 6.47 -5.14
C LEU A 127 4.45 5.11 -4.85
N TYR A 128 5.76 4.98 -5.05
CA TYR A 128 6.51 3.74 -4.82
C TYR A 128 7.88 4.01 -4.22
N ARG A 129 8.38 3.10 -3.40
CA ARG A 129 9.72 3.17 -2.78
C ARG A 129 10.80 3.02 -3.85
N THR A 130 11.53 4.10 -4.14
CA THR A 130 12.60 4.12 -5.16
C THR A 130 13.85 3.35 -4.75
N ASP A 131 14.06 3.16 -3.47
CA ASP A 131 15.14 2.32 -2.93
C ASP A 131 14.82 0.82 -3.05
N ARG A 132 13.56 0.48 -3.34
CA ARG A 132 13.10 -0.90 -3.47
C ARG A 132 12.72 -1.30 -4.89
N PHE A 133 12.18 -0.37 -5.67
CA PHE A 133 11.62 -0.69 -6.99
C PHE A 133 12.13 0.22 -8.11
N GLY A 134 12.36 -0.39 -9.28
CA GLY A 134 12.48 0.29 -10.56
C GLY A 134 11.17 0.20 -11.35
N VAL A 135 10.96 1.14 -12.27
CA VAL A 135 9.81 1.16 -13.19
C VAL A 135 10.20 0.52 -14.51
N GLY A 136 9.55 -0.59 -14.87
CA GLY A 136 9.74 -1.25 -16.16
C GLY A 136 8.86 -0.65 -17.25
N GLU A 137 7.56 -0.52 -16.97
CA GLU A 137 6.55 0.07 -17.86
C GLU A 137 5.55 0.86 -17.00
N SER A 138 4.97 1.91 -17.56
CA SER A 138 3.89 2.65 -16.91
C SER A 138 3.01 3.37 -17.90
N GLY A 139 1.83 3.78 -17.45
CA GLY A 139 0.90 4.55 -18.27
C GLY A 139 -0.35 4.96 -17.49
N THR A 140 -1.20 5.68 -18.19
CA THR A 140 -2.53 6.06 -17.71
C THR A 140 -3.52 5.83 -18.84
N PHE A 141 -4.71 5.32 -18.51
CA PHE A 141 -5.82 5.23 -19.45
C PHE A 141 -7.09 5.84 -18.84
N TRP A 142 -7.96 6.30 -19.73
CA TRP A 142 -9.20 6.95 -19.39
C TRP A 142 -10.37 5.97 -19.43
N PHE A 143 -11.25 6.06 -18.47
CA PHE A 143 -12.48 5.28 -18.42
C PHE A 143 -13.51 5.86 -19.39
N SER A 144 -13.36 5.51 -20.67
CA SER A 144 -14.18 5.98 -21.79
C SER A 144 -14.09 5.01 -22.98
N ASN A 145 -14.87 5.26 -24.05
CA ASN A 145 -14.75 4.53 -25.32
C ASN A 145 -13.41 4.76 -26.04
N THR A 146 -12.69 5.82 -25.66
CA THR A 146 -11.37 6.18 -26.21
C THR A 146 -10.31 6.25 -25.11
N PRO A 147 -9.91 5.10 -24.53
CA PRO A 147 -9.09 5.08 -23.32
C PRO A 147 -7.68 5.68 -23.47
N ALA A 148 -7.21 5.86 -24.71
CA ALA A 148 -5.91 6.48 -25.00
C ALA A 148 -5.97 8.01 -25.16
N ILE A 149 -7.17 8.60 -25.16
CA ILE A 149 -7.37 10.04 -25.40
C ILE A 149 -7.48 10.76 -24.05
N PRO A 150 -6.53 11.65 -23.68
CA PRO A 150 -6.61 12.45 -22.47
C PRO A 150 -7.90 13.26 -22.39
N GLY A 151 -8.48 13.33 -21.19
CA GLY A 151 -9.71 14.06 -20.93
C GLY A 151 -10.99 13.40 -21.45
N SER A 152 -10.90 12.22 -22.09
CA SER A 152 -12.08 11.58 -22.66
C SER A 152 -13.09 11.16 -21.59
N ASN A 153 -14.37 11.44 -21.85
CA ASN A 153 -15.51 11.15 -20.96
C ASN A 153 -16.74 10.84 -21.82
N THR A 154 -17.04 9.56 -22.05
CA THR A 154 -18.06 9.12 -23.01
C THR A 154 -19.16 8.25 -22.41
N TRP A 155 -19.07 7.88 -21.13
CA TRP A 155 -20.02 6.95 -20.49
C TRP A 155 -21.00 7.64 -19.53
N GLY A 156 -21.12 8.99 -19.61
CA GLY A 156 -21.97 9.76 -18.71
C GLY A 156 -21.37 9.88 -17.30
N ASN A 157 -20.07 9.81 -17.19
CA ASN A 157 -19.35 10.10 -15.95
C ASN A 157 -19.58 11.58 -15.56
N ALA A 158 -19.77 11.83 -14.27
CA ALA A 158 -19.87 13.21 -13.74
C ALA A 158 -18.57 13.99 -13.95
N CYS A 159 -17.44 13.32 -13.98
CA CYS A 159 -16.14 13.90 -14.30
C CYS A 159 -15.23 12.88 -14.99
N VAL A 160 -14.15 13.34 -15.59
CA VAL A 160 -13.14 12.48 -16.21
C VAL A 160 -12.57 11.51 -15.18
N ARG A 161 -12.46 10.22 -15.51
CA ARG A 161 -11.95 9.18 -14.63
C ARG A 161 -10.82 8.43 -15.31
N ILE A 162 -9.80 8.09 -14.53
CA ILE A 162 -8.56 7.46 -15.03
C ILE A 162 -8.13 6.29 -14.15
N CYS A 163 -7.29 5.45 -14.73
CA CYS A 163 -6.46 4.48 -14.03
C CYS A 163 -5.00 4.69 -14.43
N SER A 164 -4.15 4.97 -13.47
CA SER A 164 -2.70 4.91 -13.66
C SER A 164 -2.20 3.50 -13.34
N TRP A 165 -1.20 3.03 -14.06
CA TRP A 165 -0.63 1.70 -13.85
C TRP A 165 0.87 1.69 -14.06
N ALA A 166 1.53 0.73 -13.43
CA ALA A 166 2.94 0.47 -13.63
C ALA A 166 3.26 -1.02 -13.50
N ARG A 167 4.30 -1.44 -14.20
CA ARG A 167 5.06 -2.65 -13.93
C ARG A 167 6.26 -2.26 -13.09
N LEU A 168 6.27 -2.65 -11.83
CA LEU A 168 7.36 -2.42 -10.89
C LEU A 168 8.25 -3.66 -10.83
N ILE A 169 9.56 -3.43 -10.73
CA ILE A 169 10.58 -4.47 -10.66
C ILE A 169 11.33 -4.28 -9.34
N GLU A 170 11.30 -5.27 -8.45
CA GLU A 170 12.08 -5.22 -7.23
C GLU A 170 13.57 -5.29 -7.57
N THR A 171 14.33 -4.29 -7.17
CA THR A 171 15.75 -4.13 -7.53
C THR A 171 16.64 -5.25 -6.99
N LYS A 172 16.26 -5.81 -5.83
CA LYS A 172 17.04 -6.87 -5.17
C LYS A 172 16.91 -8.23 -5.84
N THR A 173 15.72 -8.59 -6.34
CA THR A 173 15.42 -9.94 -6.85
C THR A 173 15.14 -9.98 -8.34
N GLY A 174 14.87 -8.83 -8.98
CA GLY A 174 14.40 -8.75 -10.37
C GLY A 174 12.94 -9.17 -10.55
N ARG A 175 12.23 -9.55 -9.49
CA ARG A 175 10.81 -9.92 -9.55
C ARG A 175 9.96 -8.72 -9.90
N ALA A 176 8.96 -8.94 -10.76
CA ALA A 176 8.12 -7.87 -11.26
C ALA A 176 6.63 -8.18 -11.08
N PHE A 177 5.86 -7.12 -10.92
CA PHE A 177 4.40 -7.17 -10.78
C PHE A 177 3.78 -5.90 -11.32
N TYR A 178 2.49 -5.93 -11.56
CA TYR A 178 1.73 -4.76 -11.98
C TYR A 178 0.96 -4.15 -10.81
N ILE A 179 0.87 -2.82 -10.80
CA ILE A 179 -0.01 -2.04 -9.93
C ILE A 179 -0.92 -1.18 -10.79
N PHE A 180 -2.21 -1.16 -10.47
CA PHE A 180 -3.23 -0.31 -11.06
C PHE A 180 -3.86 0.53 -9.95
N ASN A 181 -3.94 1.84 -10.11
CA ASN A 181 -4.59 2.73 -9.17
C ASN A 181 -5.65 3.57 -9.88
N LEU A 182 -6.85 3.61 -9.33
CA LEU A 182 -8.00 4.22 -9.97
C LEU A 182 -8.87 5.03 -9.02
N HIS A 183 -9.75 5.87 -9.62
CA HIS A 183 -10.86 6.50 -8.93
C HIS A 183 -12.09 6.43 -9.87
N LEU A 184 -13.09 5.61 -9.52
CA LEU A 184 -14.30 5.44 -10.33
C LEU A 184 -15.29 6.60 -10.15
N ASP A 185 -16.27 6.68 -11.04
CA ASP A 185 -17.25 7.75 -11.02
C ASP A 185 -18.19 7.63 -9.81
N HIS A 186 -18.44 8.76 -9.14
CA HIS A 186 -19.25 8.79 -7.93
C HIS A 186 -20.75 8.85 -8.21
N VAL A 187 -21.18 9.19 -9.44
CA VAL A 187 -22.59 9.32 -9.81
C VAL A 187 -23.07 8.17 -10.69
N SER A 188 -22.39 7.91 -11.81
CA SER A 188 -22.85 7.04 -12.87
C SER A 188 -22.54 5.58 -12.59
N GLN A 189 -23.54 4.77 -12.21
CA GLN A 189 -23.41 3.33 -12.04
C GLN A 189 -23.02 2.63 -13.36
N PRO A 190 -23.63 2.95 -14.53
CA PRO A 190 -23.22 2.33 -15.79
C PRO A 190 -21.74 2.64 -16.14
N SER A 191 -21.25 3.83 -15.82
CA SER A 191 -19.85 4.17 -16.02
C SER A 191 -18.94 3.31 -15.14
N ARG A 192 -19.28 3.12 -13.86
CA ARG A 192 -18.51 2.26 -12.97
C ARG A 192 -18.42 0.81 -13.46
N GLU A 193 -19.53 0.26 -13.97
CA GLU A 193 -19.58 -1.09 -14.52
C GLU A 193 -18.70 -1.24 -15.77
N LYS A 194 -18.81 -0.32 -16.73
CA LYS A 194 -17.93 -0.28 -17.92
C LYS A 194 -16.46 -0.10 -17.52
N SER A 195 -16.19 0.71 -16.50
CA SER A 195 -14.83 0.91 -15.97
C SER A 195 -14.25 -0.38 -15.39
N ALA A 196 -15.05 -1.16 -14.67
CA ALA A 196 -14.60 -2.45 -14.13
C ALA A 196 -14.29 -3.47 -15.24
N VAL A 197 -15.10 -3.49 -16.30
CA VAL A 197 -14.86 -4.34 -17.48
C VAL A 197 -13.57 -3.94 -18.18
N LEU A 198 -13.39 -2.64 -18.49
CA LEU A 198 -12.17 -2.13 -19.12
C LEU A 198 -10.92 -2.40 -18.27
N LEU A 199 -11.00 -2.21 -16.95
CA LEU A 199 -9.91 -2.54 -16.03
C LEU A 199 -9.52 -4.02 -16.13
N ALA A 200 -10.51 -4.92 -16.06
CA ALA A 200 -10.29 -6.36 -16.16
C ALA A 200 -9.66 -6.76 -17.50
N GLU A 201 -10.11 -6.16 -18.61
CA GLU A 201 -9.52 -6.35 -19.93
C GLU A 201 -8.06 -5.87 -20.00
N ARG A 202 -7.75 -4.71 -19.45
CA ARG A 202 -6.37 -4.20 -19.37
C ARG A 202 -5.47 -5.09 -18.55
N ILE A 203 -5.93 -5.58 -17.41
CA ILE A 203 -5.20 -6.53 -16.58
C ILE A 203 -5.01 -7.85 -17.32
N LYS A 204 -6.03 -8.40 -17.97
CA LYS A 204 -5.95 -9.63 -18.76
C LYS A 204 -4.93 -9.51 -19.89
N ASN A 205 -4.95 -8.38 -20.61
CA ASN A 205 -4.16 -8.13 -21.81
C ASN A 205 -2.81 -7.46 -21.55
N ARG A 206 -2.36 -7.35 -20.26
CA ARG A 206 -1.04 -6.82 -19.93
C ARG A 206 0.07 -7.63 -20.61
N ARG A 207 1.15 -6.98 -20.96
CA ARG A 207 2.24 -7.57 -21.76
C ARG A 207 2.87 -8.79 -21.10
N TYR A 208 3.18 -8.69 -19.80
CA TYR A 208 3.74 -9.80 -19.03
C TYR A 208 2.65 -10.37 -18.11
N LYS A 209 2.64 -11.70 -17.92
CA LYS A 209 1.60 -12.38 -17.09
C LYS A 209 1.97 -12.44 -15.60
N GLU A 210 2.79 -11.53 -15.16
CA GLU A 210 3.13 -11.33 -13.76
C GLU A 210 1.89 -10.99 -12.93
N PRO A 211 1.91 -11.21 -11.60
CA PRO A 211 0.79 -10.86 -10.74
C PRO A 211 0.50 -9.35 -10.74
N TYR A 212 -0.66 -8.99 -10.23
CA TYR A 212 -1.11 -7.61 -10.23
C TYR A 212 -1.77 -7.22 -8.90
N ILE A 213 -1.77 -5.92 -8.62
CA ILE A 213 -2.44 -5.30 -7.49
C ILE A 213 -3.36 -4.23 -8.06
N VAL A 214 -4.54 -4.07 -7.49
CA VAL A 214 -5.45 -2.96 -7.83
C VAL A 214 -5.79 -2.20 -6.57
N THR A 215 -5.55 -0.90 -6.57
CA THR A 215 -5.89 0.03 -5.49
C THR A 215 -6.85 1.10 -6.01
N GLY A 216 -7.66 1.67 -5.15
CA GLY A 216 -8.47 2.81 -5.55
C GLY A 216 -9.67 3.09 -4.67
N ASP A 217 -10.28 4.23 -4.98
CA ASP A 217 -11.64 4.58 -4.61
C ASP A 217 -12.59 4.13 -5.73
N PHE A 218 -13.34 3.08 -5.47
CA PHE A 218 -14.27 2.49 -6.44
C PHE A 218 -15.64 3.17 -6.43
N ASN A 219 -15.90 4.07 -5.50
CA ASN A 219 -17.22 4.67 -5.29
C ASN A 219 -18.36 3.64 -5.26
N SER A 220 -18.06 2.45 -4.79
CA SER A 220 -18.91 1.26 -4.84
C SER A 220 -18.78 0.45 -3.55
N GLY A 221 -19.88 0.26 -2.84
CA GLY A 221 -19.92 -0.65 -1.69
C GLY A 221 -19.80 -2.12 -2.09
N GLU A 222 -19.52 -2.98 -1.15
CA GLU A 222 -19.21 -4.42 -1.37
C GLU A 222 -20.31 -5.21 -2.10
N ASN A 223 -21.56 -4.79 -1.96
CA ASN A 223 -22.71 -5.39 -2.65
C ASN A 223 -22.97 -4.85 -4.07
N ASN A 224 -22.20 -3.80 -4.48
CA ASN A 224 -22.33 -3.20 -5.80
C ASN A 224 -21.89 -4.20 -6.89
N PRO A 225 -22.57 -4.24 -8.05
CA PRO A 225 -22.19 -5.08 -9.19
C PRO A 225 -20.72 -4.98 -9.59
N VAL A 226 -20.13 -3.79 -9.53
CA VAL A 226 -18.71 -3.55 -9.82
C VAL A 226 -17.80 -4.44 -8.97
N ILE A 227 -18.01 -4.43 -7.65
CA ILE A 227 -17.19 -5.20 -6.71
C ILE A 227 -17.41 -6.70 -6.89
N LYS A 228 -18.67 -7.12 -7.05
CA LYS A 228 -19.03 -8.52 -7.31
C LYS A 228 -18.43 -9.04 -8.62
N TYR A 229 -18.42 -8.19 -9.67
CA TYR A 229 -17.79 -8.54 -10.95
C TYR A 229 -16.29 -8.74 -10.79
N LEU A 230 -15.59 -7.80 -10.18
CA LEU A 230 -14.13 -7.89 -9.96
C LEU A 230 -13.75 -9.12 -9.13
N LYS A 231 -14.61 -9.53 -8.20
CA LYS A 231 -14.44 -10.78 -7.43
C LYS A 231 -14.80 -12.06 -8.24
N GLY A 232 -15.38 -11.90 -9.44
CA GLY A 232 -15.81 -13.02 -10.29
C GLY A 232 -17.14 -13.66 -9.88
N GLU A 233 -17.92 -13.00 -9.02
CA GLU A 233 -19.19 -13.50 -8.49
C GLU A 233 -20.31 -13.41 -9.53
N ILE A 234 -20.34 -12.31 -10.30
CA ILE A 234 -21.38 -12.05 -11.31
C ILE A 234 -20.78 -11.73 -12.68
N ALA A 235 -21.58 -11.83 -13.72
CA ALA A 235 -21.30 -11.30 -15.05
C ALA A 235 -21.78 -9.86 -15.18
N ILE A 236 -21.10 -9.04 -15.98
CA ILE A 236 -21.50 -7.70 -16.41
C ILE A 236 -21.43 -7.63 -17.92
N GLU A 237 -22.28 -6.80 -18.55
CA GLU A 237 -22.28 -6.55 -19.98
C GLU A 237 -21.01 -5.80 -20.40
N GLY A 238 -20.28 -6.36 -21.35
CA GLY A 238 -19.11 -5.77 -21.97
C GLY A 238 -19.45 -4.72 -23.03
N SER A 239 -18.43 -4.13 -23.62
CA SER A 239 -18.58 -3.13 -24.69
C SER A 239 -19.20 -3.70 -25.98
N ASP A 240 -19.12 -5.00 -26.18
CA ASP A 240 -19.69 -5.73 -27.31
C ASP A 240 -21.15 -6.20 -27.08
N GLY A 241 -21.76 -5.85 -25.95
CA GLY A 241 -23.10 -6.26 -25.55
C GLY A 241 -23.18 -7.68 -24.99
N SER A 242 -22.08 -8.43 -24.95
CA SER A 242 -22.05 -9.75 -24.31
C SER A 242 -21.89 -9.62 -22.78
N SER A 243 -22.56 -10.51 -22.05
CA SER A 243 -22.41 -10.56 -20.60
C SER A 243 -21.46 -11.69 -20.20
N ALA A 244 -20.38 -11.34 -19.52
CA ALA A 244 -19.38 -12.30 -19.09
C ALA A 244 -18.83 -11.98 -17.69
N LYS A 245 -18.39 -13.02 -16.98
CA LYS A 245 -17.60 -12.86 -15.74
C LYS A 245 -16.17 -12.41 -16.08
N THR A 246 -15.56 -11.71 -15.14
CA THR A 246 -14.14 -11.38 -15.28
C THR A 246 -13.27 -12.62 -15.43
N GLN A 247 -12.25 -12.54 -16.29
CA GLN A 247 -11.24 -13.59 -16.43
C GLN A 247 -10.01 -13.37 -15.51
N VAL A 248 -10.05 -12.33 -14.70
CA VAL A 248 -9.02 -11.97 -13.72
C VAL A 248 -9.68 -11.73 -12.34
N PRO A 249 -10.32 -12.77 -11.76
CA PRO A 249 -10.99 -12.60 -10.48
C PRO A 249 -10.00 -12.27 -9.36
N MET A 250 -10.44 -11.38 -8.47
CA MET A 250 -9.63 -10.81 -7.40
C MET A 250 -10.21 -11.13 -6.02
N ILE A 251 -9.38 -11.03 -5.00
CA ILE A 251 -9.82 -11.03 -3.61
C ILE A 251 -9.62 -9.64 -2.99
N ASP A 252 -10.57 -9.24 -2.16
CA ASP A 252 -10.47 -8.05 -1.31
C ASP A 252 -9.63 -8.39 -0.08
N THR A 253 -8.44 -7.81 0.01
CA THR A 253 -7.48 -8.11 1.08
C THR A 253 -8.07 -7.91 2.47
N PHE A 254 -8.88 -6.87 2.66
CA PHE A 254 -9.52 -6.62 3.95
C PHE A 254 -10.50 -7.74 4.31
N ARG A 255 -11.34 -8.18 3.39
CA ARG A 255 -12.34 -9.22 3.65
C ARG A 255 -11.76 -10.62 3.81
N VAL A 256 -10.55 -10.87 3.33
CA VAL A 256 -9.84 -12.13 3.61
C VAL A 256 -9.60 -12.30 5.11
N LEU A 257 -9.22 -11.25 5.82
CA LEU A 257 -8.90 -11.30 7.26
C LEU A 257 -10.08 -10.89 8.15
N HIS A 258 -11.01 -10.09 7.62
CA HIS A 258 -12.12 -9.49 8.37
C HIS A 258 -13.49 -9.78 7.72
N PRO A 259 -13.87 -11.06 7.55
CA PRO A 259 -15.09 -11.43 6.81
C PRO A 259 -16.37 -10.87 7.45
N ASP A 260 -16.42 -10.76 8.78
CA ASP A 260 -17.64 -10.45 9.53
C ASP A 260 -17.70 -9.03 10.10
N VAL A 261 -16.67 -8.22 9.91
CA VAL A 261 -16.64 -6.85 10.44
C VAL A 261 -17.69 -5.98 9.74
N LYS A 262 -18.57 -5.35 10.54
CA LYS A 262 -19.75 -4.62 10.04
C LYS A 262 -19.50 -3.11 9.81
N TYR A 263 -18.64 -2.49 10.61
CA TYR A 263 -18.39 -1.04 10.56
C TYR A 263 -17.13 -0.77 9.76
N VAL A 264 -17.29 -0.64 8.45
CA VAL A 264 -16.18 -0.61 7.47
C VAL A 264 -16.18 0.61 6.55
N ARG A 265 -16.90 1.67 6.94
CA ARG A 265 -16.93 2.90 6.14
C ARG A 265 -15.54 3.44 5.94
N THR A 266 -15.20 3.73 4.68
CA THR A 266 -13.95 4.41 4.34
C THR A 266 -14.16 5.89 4.02
N ALA A 267 -15.19 6.30 3.29
CA ALA A 267 -15.55 7.71 3.07
C ALA A 267 -16.39 8.25 4.24
N HIS A 268 -15.77 9.00 5.15
CA HIS A 268 -16.40 9.47 6.39
C HIS A 268 -16.63 10.99 6.49
N GLU A 269 -16.30 11.75 5.42
CA GLU A 269 -16.59 13.18 5.32
C GLU A 269 -16.02 14.00 6.50
N PHE A 270 -14.82 13.68 6.97
CA PHE A 270 -14.18 14.25 8.17
C PHE A 270 -14.93 14.04 9.49
N LYS A 271 -16.02 13.24 9.50
CA LYS A 271 -16.87 13.01 10.69
C LYS A 271 -16.38 11.89 11.62
N GLY A 272 -15.43 11.10 11.18
CA GLY A 272 -14.88 9.99 11.97
C GLY A 272 -15.84 8.80 12.16
N THR A 273 -16.94 8.73 11.41
CA THR A 273 -17.90 7.62 11.48
C THR A 273 -17.39 6.38 10.78
N ARG A 274 -17.59 5.20 11.42
CA ARG A 274 -17.20 3.89 10.86
C ARG A 274 -18.39 3.12 10.29
N GLN A 275 -19.62 3.55 10.58
CA GLN A 275 -20.83 2.89 10.11
C GLN A 275 -21.10 3.24 8.65
N GLY A 276 -21.20 2.23 7.79
CA GLY A 276 -21.46 2.38 6.35
C GLY A 276 -20.58 1.48 5.49
N ASN A 277 -20.57 1.75 4.20
CA ASN A 277 -19.87 0.95 3.21
C ASN A 277 -18.38 1.30 3.10
N LYS A 278 -17.55 0.29 2.87
CA LYS A 278 -16.22 0.42 2.34
C LYS A 278 -16.33 0.68 0.84
N ILE A 279 -15.62 1.69 0.33
CA ILE A 279 -15.54 2.04 -1.10
C ILE A 279 -14.10 2.12 -1.61
N ASP A 280 -13.14 2.11 -0.70
CA ASP A 280 -11.71 2.05 -0.99
C ASP A 280 -11.20 0.61 -0.81
N TYR A 281 -10.46 0.11 -1.80
CA TYR A 281 -10.07 -1.30 -1.84
C TYR A 281 -8.61 -1.49 -2.24
N ILE A 282 -8.04 -2.58 -1.74
CA ILE A 282 -6.83 -3.22 -2.25
C ILE A 282 -7.21 -4.63 -2.69
N PHE A 283 -7.21 -4.86 -4.00
CA PHE A 283 -7.46 -6.16 -4.60
C PHE A 283 -6.17 -6.81 -5.08
N VAL A 284 -6.08 -8.12 -4.90
CA VAL A 284 -4.96 -8.96 -5.35
C VAL A 284 -5.50 -10.23 -6.04
N PRO A 285 -4.68 -10.94 -6.83
CA PRO A 285 -5.10 -12.21 -7.44
C PRO A 285 -5.58 -13.23 -6.41
N GLN A 286 -6.48 -14.11 -6.83
CA GLN A 286 -6.86 -15.27 -6.02
C GLN A 286 -5.62 -16.10 -5.63
N GLY A 287 -5.60 -16.65 -4.41
CA GLY A 287 -4.49 -17.42 -3.88
C GLY A 287 -3.33 -16.60 -3.32
N THR A 288 -3.41 -15.26 -3.35
CA THR A 288 -2.44 -14.40 -2.64
C THR A 288 -2.59 -14.58 -1.13
N LYS A 289 -1.47 -14.80 -0.44
CA LYS A 289 -1.43 -14.90 1.04
C LYS A 289 -1.44 -13.50 1.63
N VAL A 290 -2.58 -13.09 2.19
CA VAL A 290 -2.73 -11.84 2.92
C VAL A 290 -2.22 -12.04 4.35
N LEU A 291 -1.34 -11.15 4.82
CA LEU A 291 -0.72 -11.18 6.15
C LEU A 291 -1.39 -10.20 7.10
N GLU A 292 -1.65 -8.99 6.63
CA GLU A 292 -2.33 -7.92 7.36
C GLU A 292 -3.24 -7.15 6.41
N ALA A 293 -4.35 -6.62 6.91
CA ALA A 293 -5.22 -5.71 6.17
C ALA A 293 -6.03 -4.87 7.15
N GLU A 294 -6.00 -3.55 7.00
CA GLU A 294 -6.63 -2.63 7.94
C GLU A 294 -7.26 -1.42 7.23
N ILE A 295 -8.32 -0.88 7.82
CA ILE A 295 -8.81 0.48 7.60
C ILE A 295 -8.21 1.33 8.70
N LEU A 296 -7.38 2.32 8.34
CA LEU A 296 -6.64 3.13 9.30
C LEU A 296 -7.49 4.30 9.79
N TYR A 297 -7.70 4.37 11.09
CA TYR A 297 -8.52 5.40 11.73
C TYR A 297 -7.67 6.52 12.37
N ASP A 298 -6.48 6.75 11.83
CA ASP A 298 -5.53 7.75 12.31
C ASP A 298 -6.16 9.14 12.34
N ASN A 299 -5.98 9.81 13.47
CA ASN A 299 -6.45 11.17 13.67
C ASN A 299 -5.58 11.88 14.70
N VAL A 300 -5.60 13.20 14.69
CA VAL A 300 -4.93 14.06 15.69
C VAL A 300 -6.01 14.91 16.35
N ASN A 301 -6.32 14.60 17.62
CA ASN A 301 -7.33 15.30 18.41
C ASN A 301 -8.71 15.36 17.71
N GLY A 302 -9.13 14.26 17.07
CA GLY A 302 -10.39 14.17 16.35
C GLY A 302 -10.39 14.79 14.96
N ARG A 303 -9.25 15.31 14.48
CA ARG A 303 -9.07 15.79 13.11
C ARG A 303 -8.44 14.69 12.25
N TYR A 304 -8.94 14.55 11.05
CA TYR A 304 -8.56 13.50 10.12
C TYR A 304 -7.68 14.01 8.98
N PRO A 305 -6.74 13.19 8.47
CA PRO A 305 -5.87 13.57 7.34
C PRO A 305 -6.65 13.74 6.03
N SER A 306 -7.78 13.07 5.88
CA SER A 306 -8.69 13.14 4.72
C SER A 306 -10.13 12.89 5.17
N ASP A 307 -11.09 13.07 4.27
CA ASP A 307 -12.49 12.64 4.40
C ASP A 307 -12.67 11.14 4.11
N HIS A 308 -11.59 10.47 3.68
CA HIS A 308 -11.46 9.01 3.60
C HIS A 308 -10.45 8.48 4.61
N TYR A 309 -10.72 7.28 5.14
CA TYR A 309 -9.73 6.50 5.86
C TYR A 309 -8.81 5.77 4.88
N PRO A 310 -7.49 5.81 5.06
CA PRO A 310 -6.58 4.96 4.29
C PRO A 310 -6.89 3.48 4.52
N VAL A 311 -6.73 2.67 3.50
CA VAL A 311 -6.75 1.20 3.61
C VAL A 311 -5.35 0.68 3.32
N THR A 312 -4.86 -0.22 4.17
CA THR A 312 -3.54 -0.84 4.00
C THR A 312 -3.65 -2.36 4.01
N ALA A 313 -2.73 -3.02 3.32
CA ALA A 313 -2.57 -4.47 3.38
C ALA A 313 -1.11 -4.87 3.19
N SER A 314 -0.69 -5.91 3.94
CA SER A 314 0.56 -6.62 3.72
C SER A 314 0.24 -8.03 3.19
N PHE A 315 0.91 -8.46 2.14
CA PHE A 315 0.65 -9.75 1.52
C PHE A 315 1.89 -10.25 0.76
N VAL A 316 1.90 -11.54 0.46
CA VAL A 316 2.94 -12.19 -0.35
C VAL A 316 2.37 -12.48 -1.75
N LEU A 317 2.89 -11.77 -2.76
CA LEU A 317 2.62 -12.07 -4.16
C LEU A 317 3.48 -13.26 -4.63
N ASN A 318 2.85 -14.24 -5.25
CA ASN A 318 3.56 -15.30 -5.96
C ASN A 318 4.06 -14.75 -7.30
N VAL A 319 5.34 -14.37 -7.33
CA VAL A 319 6.00 -13.83 -8.52
C VAL A 319 6.95 -14.88 -9.07
N PRO A 320 6.64 -15.52 -10.21
CA PRO A 320 7.58 -16.45 -10.84
C PRO A 320 8.86 -15.71 -11.27
N PHE A 321 9.97 -16.45 -11.30
CA PHE A 321 11.25 -15.95 -11.82
C PHE A 321 11.23 -15.77 -13.32
#